data_51095091b2dcbe332df8820f1606119c
#
_entry.id   51095091b2dcbe332df8820f1606119c
#
_cell.length_a   1.000
_cell.length_b   1.000
_cell.length_c   1.000
_cell.angle_alpha   90.00
_cell.angle_beta   90.00
_cell.angle_gamma   90.00
#
_symmetry.space_group_name_H-M   'P 1'
#
loop_
_entity.id
_entity.type
_entity.pdbx_description
1 polymer ?
#
loop_
_entity_poly.entity_id
_entity_poly.type
_entity_poly.pdbx_seq_one_letter_code
_entity_poly.pdbx_strand_id
1 'polypeptide(L)'
;MTKTVVDIVNFNADASCLSSSIWLDALQGGTNSKICQWLDLFVINNKKVSLGFTGSTIADIKKFNPDAINIINEKKDIFEIILRPWSHDISLYRTDSLFIYNVELGIRTIKSEFESVSNYYLAPEFMITSRQIELISKMGIEAIFINPDRYQNDIKKRIIPTPHIVYGTSESTIKCIVIHGRTTQKYLSSCQLNDPNIWDKFIQDLPDDLIFVWRDGESFLLIPDGLPREEYLLQGESDNINRKKLQSLDINYEDSSLYDQQFYKSYPIHSFTAWIKEMKMMWYVDRIRVIEEQFSNFSEFQKTLFLQLINSDILASVEKISPIIKLNIKGVIEDFIIYRSERGFEGEDYLQLIDDPNFRNDSAPHIKKLIARHEYLTSMH
;
A
#
# COMPACT_ATOMS: atom_id res chain seq x y z
N MET A 1 -3.01 28.70 -17.37
CA MET A 1 -3.55 28.79 -15.97
C MET A 1 -2.68 27.91 -15.09
N THR A 2 -2.48 28.35 -13.85
CA THR A 2 -1.74 27.50 -12.90
C THR A 2 -2.66 26.40 -12.38
N LYS A 3 -2.25 25.14 -12.50
CA LYS A 3 -2.95 23.97 -11.95
C LYS A 3 -2.40 23.64 -10.58
N THR A 4 -3.29 23.30 -9.64
CA THR A 4 -2.89 22.74 -8.34
C THR A 4 -2.85 21.23 -8.44
N VAL A 5 -1.71 20.62 -8.14
CA VAL A 5 -1.53 19.17 -8.16
C VAL A 5 -1.26 18.67 -6.74
N VAL A 6 -1.98 17.63 -6.34
CA VAL A 6 -1.68 16.84 -5.15
C VAL A 6 -1.09 15.51 -5.62
N ASP A 7 0.19 15.32 -5.36
CA ASP A 7 0.93 14.12 -5.72
C ASP A 7 0.87 13.12 -4.56
N ILE A 8 0.20 12.00 -4.76
CA ILE A 8 0.03 10.92 -3.78
C ILE A 8 0.92 9.77 -4.20
N VAL A 9 1.98 9.53 -3.44
CA VAL A 9 2.94 8.46 -3.71
C VAL A 9 2.80 7.35 -2.68
N ASN A 10 2.52 6.16 -3.17
CA ASN A 10 2.29 4.99 -2.37
C ASN A 10 3.51 4.08 -2.30
N PHE A 11 3.76 3.52 -1.12
CA PHE A 11 4.77 2.48 -0.88
C PHE A 11 4.13 1.31 -0.12
N ASN A 12 4.21 0.13 -0.71
CA ASN A 12 3.75 -1.12 -0.13
C ASN A 12 4.83 -2.22 -0.15
N ALA A 13 6.03 -1.88 -0.63
CA ALA A 13 7.16 -2.80 -0.54
C ALA A 13 7.46 -3.15 0.92
N ASP A 14 7.61 -4.41 1.18
CA ASP A 14 8.16 -4.90 2.41
C ASP A 14 9.14 -6.06 2.14
N ALA A 15 10.01 -6.31 3.11
CA ALA A 15 11.04 -7.32 2.99
C ALA A 15 10.49 -8.75 2.92
N SER A 16 9.19 -8.97 3.06
CA SER A 16 8.54 -10.27 2.88
C SER A 16 8.08 -10.53 1.44
N CYS A 17 8.08 -9.51 0.58
CA CYS A 17 7.63 -9.62 -0.80
C CYS A 17 8.72 -10.12 -1.75
N LEU A 18 8.35 -10.53 -2.97
CA LEU A 18 9.27 -11.05 -4.00
C LEU A 18 10.36 -10.06 -4.44
N SER A 19 10.10 -8.77 -4.33
CA SER A 19 11.06 -7.70 -4.59
C SER A 19 11.95 -7.35 -3.39
N SER A 20 11.93 -8.15 -2.34
CA SER A 20 12.56 -7.83 -1.05
C SER A 20 14.05 -7.50 -1.14
N SER A 21 14.83 -8.21 -1.96
CA SER A 21 16.26 -7.89 -2.13
C SER A 21 16.48 -6.51 -2.72
N ILE A 22 15.72 -6.14 -3.73
CA ILE A 22 15.81 -4.82 -4.39
C ILE A 22 15.31 -3.73 -3.44
N TRP A 23 14.26 -4.02 -2.65
CA TRP A 23 13.78 -3.11 -1.63
C TRP A 23 14.80 -2.89 -0.52
N LEU A 24 15.41 -3.96 -0.01
CA LEU A 24 16.48 -3.86 0.98
C LEU A 24 17.68 -3.10 0.44
N ASP A 25 18.08 -3.32 -0.81
CA ASP A 25 19.14 -2.54 -1.48
C ASP A 25 18.78 -1.05 -1.56
N ALA A 26 17.50 -0.72 -1.76
CA ALA A 26 17.04 0.67 -1.79
C ALA A 26 17.11 1.35 -0.41
N LEU A 27 17.05 0.56 0.68
CA LEU A 27 17.17 1.05 2.05
C LEU A 27 18.62 1.14 2.55
N GLN A 28 19.55 0.35 1.99
CA GLN A 28 20.94 0.31 2.47
C GLN A 28 21.72 1.59 2.08
N GLY A 29 22.65 2.00 2.94
CA GLY A 29 23.54 3.13 2.69
C GLY A 29 23.24 4.39 3.52
N GLY A 30 22.33 4.33 4.49
CA GLY A 30 21.97 5.47 5.35
C GLY A 30 21.45 6.65 4.50
N THR A 31 21.98 7.84 4.71
CA THR A 31 21.62 9.04 3.93
C THR A 31 21.97 8.95 2.44
N ASN A 32 22.85 8.03 2.04
CA ASN A 32 23.20 7.80 0.63
C ASN A 32 22.35 6.69 -0.02
N SER A 33 21.38 6.14 0.69
CA SER A 33 20.47 5.12 0.15
C SER A 33 19.58 5.67 -0.95
N LYS A 34 19.06 4.79 -1.80
CA LYS A 34 18.15 5.20 -2.89
C LYS A 34 16.90 5.90 -2.37
N ILE A 35 16.34 5.46 -1.23
CA ILE A 35 15.16 6.11 -0.66
C ILE A 35 15.47 7.52 -0.17
N CYS A 36 16.61 7.74 0.49
CA CYS A 36 17.02 9.09 0.91
C CYS A 36 17.30 9.99 -0.29
N GLN A 37 18.01 9.50 -1.30
CA GLN A 37 18.23 10.24 -2.54
C GLN A 37 16.90 10.59 -3.23
N TRP A 38 15.94 9.68 -3.23
CA TRP A 38 14.61 9.93 -3.78
C TRP A 38 13.87 11.03 -3.00
N LEU A 39 13.89 11.00 -1.69
CA LEU A 39 13.33 12.08 -0.84
C LEU A 39 14.00 13.42 -1.13
N ASP A 40 15.31 13.43 -1.28
CA ASP A 40 16.09 14.64 -1.56
C ASP A 40 15.71 15.28 -2.91
N LEU A 41 15.27 14.51 -3.91
CA LEU A 41 14.77 15.08 -5.16
C LEU A 41 13.61 16.05 -4.94
N PHE A 42 12.67 15.71 -4.04
CA PHE A 42 11.55 16.59 -3.71
C PHE A 42 11.99 17.81 -2.92
N VAL A 43 12.94 17.64 -2.01
CA VAL A 43 13.48 18.74 -1.19
C VAL A 43 14.22 19.74 -2.06
N ILE A 44 15.14 19.27 -2.92
CA ILE A 44 15.96 20.11 -3.80
C ILE A 44 15.11 20.90 -4.78
N ASN A 45 14.08 20.26 -5.33
CA ASN A 45 13.16 20.88 -6.30
C ASN A 45 11.98 21.61 -5.66
N ASN A 46 11.91 21.68 -4.31
CA ASN A 46 10.80 22.26 -3.55
C ASN A 46 9.41 21.74 -4.01
N LYS A 47 9.31 20.43 -4.29
CA LYS A 47 8.08 19.78 -4.77
C LYS A 47 7.38 19.07 -3.62
N LYS A 48 6.19 19.53 -3.28
CA LYS A 48 5.38 18.93 -2.20
C LYS A 48 4.77 17.61 -2.63
N VAL A 49 4.70 16.67 -1.68
CA VAL A 49 4.20 15.32 -1.93
C VAL A 49 3.53 14.73 -0.68
N SER A 50 2.46 13.96 -0.89
CA SER A 50 1.78 13.17 0.15
C SER A 50 2.20 11.70 0.03
N LEU A 51 2.82 11.16 1.07
CA LEU A 51 3.42 9.82 1.08
C LEU A 51 2.51 8.83 1.82
N GLY A 52 2.26 7.69 1.23
CA GLY A 52 1.50 6.60 1.83
C GLY A 52 2.36 5.36 2.04
N PHE A 53 2.85 5.13 3.26
CA PHE A 53 3.57 3.91 3.62
C PHE A 53 2.68 2.94 4.36
N THR A 54 2.71 1.65 4.01
CA THR A 54 2.13 0.62 4.88
C THR A 54 2.94 0.51 6.18
N GLY A 55 2.33 0.00 7.24
CA GLY A 55 3.05 -0.18 8.50
C GLY A 55 4.24 -1.14 8.37
N SER A 56 4.14 -2.18 7.52
CA SER A 56 5.24 -3.09 7.23
C SER A 56 6.40 -2.39 6.52
N THR A 57 6.10 -1.51 5.55
CA THR A 57 7.11 -0.67 4.89
C THR A 57 7.83 0.24 5.90
N ILE A 58 7.09 0.86 6.82
CA ILE A 58 7.67 1.71 7.87
C ILE A 58 8.58 0.89 8.79
N ALA A 59 8.15 -0.32 9.16
CA ALA A 59 8.96 -1.20 10.01
C ALA A 59 10.31 -1.53 9.36
N ASP A 60 10.33 -1.79 8.05
CA ASP A 60 11.56 -2.00 7.29
C ASP A 60 12.41 -0.72 7.22
N ILE A 61 11.82 0.43 6.90
CA ILE A 61 12.54 1.70 6.87
C ILE A 61 13.16 1.99 8.24
N LYS A 62 12.41 1.83 9.32
CA LYS A 62 12.90 2.02 10.69
C LYS A 62 14.06 1.10 11.03
N LYS A 63 13.99 -0.16 10.60
CA LYS A 63 15.02 -1.18 10.89
C LYS A 63 16.29 -0.95 10.07
N PHE A 64 16.16 -0.66 8.79
CA PHE A 64 17.29 -0.67 7.86
C PHE A 64 17.79 0.72 7.46
N ASN A 65 16.95 1.74 7.57
CA ASN A 65 17.31 3.12 7.25
C ASN A 65 16.46 4.16 7.98
N PRO A 66 16.65 4.37 9.28
CA PRO A 66 15.91 5.37 10.04
C PRO A 66 16.13 6.81 9.55
N ASP A 67 17.20 7.10 8.81
CA ASP A 67 17.48 8.44 8.25
C ASP A 67 16.37 8.90 7.32
N ALA A 68 15.72 7.99 6.58
CA ALA A 68 14.59 8.36 5.73
C ALA A 68 13.40 8.89 6.55
N ILE A 69 13.12 8.34 7.73
CA ILE A 69 12.09 8.86 8.64
C ILE A 69 12.49 10.25 9.16
N ASN A 70 13.76 10.42 9.51
CA ASN A 70 14.29 11.71 9.99
C ASN A 70 14.14 12.79 8.91
N ILE A 71 14.52 12.51 7.66
CA ILE A 71 14.38 13.44 6.53
C ILE A 71 12.91 13.87 6.37
N ILE A 72 11.97 12.92 6.41
CA ILE A 72 10.54 13.23 6.28
C ILE A 72 10.06 14.15 7.41
N ASN A 73 10.44 13.87 8.65
CA ASN A 73 10.04 14.66 9.81
C ASN A 73 10.69 16.05 9.83
N GLU A 74 11.93 16.17 9.39
CA GLU A 74 12.63 17.47 9.26
C GLU A 74 12.07 18.34 8.14
N LYS A 75 11.57 17.73 7.07
CA LYS A 75 11.04 18.41 5.87
C LYS A 75 9.52 18.33 5.78
N LYS A 76 8.83 18.53 6.91
CA LYS A 76 7.37 18.51 6.99
C LYS A 76 6.66 19.61 6.19
N ASP A 77 7.37 20.59 5.69
CA ASP A 77 6.87 21.56 4.71
C ASP A 77 6.76 20.97 3.31
N ILE A 78 7.57 19.98 2.95
CA ILE A 78 7.58 19.23 1.70
C ILE A 78 6.72 17.98 1.81
N PHE A 79 6.92 17.19 2.87
CA PHE A 79 6.29 15.89 3.04
C PHE A 79 5.06 15.93 3.94
N GLU A 80 4.08 15.12 3.61
CA GLU A 80 2.90 14.81 4.41
C GLU A 80 2.66 13.31 4.33
N ILE A 81 2.30 12.68 5.43
CA ILE A 81 1.98 11.26 5.46
C ILE A 81 0.47 11.06 5.45
N ILE A 82 -0.02 10.18 4.58
CA ILE A 82 -1.42 9.72 4.57
C ILE A 82 -1.53 8.37 5.27
N LEU A 83 -2.71 8.08 5.79
CA LEU A 83 -2.97 6.84 6.51
C LEU A 83 -3.02 5.64 5.57
N ARG A 84 -2.43 4.55 6.01
CA ARG A 84 -2.42 3.24 5.34
C ARG A 84 -2.67 2.14 6.37
N PRO A 85 -3.14 0.96 5.99
CA PRO A 85 -3.14 -0.18 6.90
C PRO A 85 -1.71 -0.65 7.19
N TRP A 86 -1.55 -1.52 8.17
CA TRP A 86 -0.23 -2.08 8.46
C TRP A 86 0.27 -2.99 7.35
N SER A 87 -0.60 -3.85 6.81
CA SER A 87 -0.31 -4.69 5.64
C SER A 87 -1.09 -4.20 4.42
N HIS A 88 -0.49 -4.30 3.24
CA HIS A 88 -1.14 -4.05 1.96
C HIS A 88 -2.07 -5.21 1.58
N ASP A 89 -3.10 -5.46 2.40
CA ASP A 89 -4.06 -6.53 2.23
C ASP A 89 -5.28 -6.08 1.41
N ILE A 90 -5.70 -6.91 0.47
CA ILE A 90 -6.99 -6.76 -0.21
C ILE A 90 -8.09 -7.21 0.74
N SER A 91 -8.54 -6.28 1.58
CA SER A 91 -9.36 -6.54 2.75
C SER A 91 -10.82 -6.90 2.48
N LEU A 92 -11.26 -6.96 1.21
CA LEU A 92 -12.65 -7.23 0.82
C LEU A 92 -13.21 -8.55 1.40
N TYR A 93 -12.35 -9.53 1.65
CA TYR A 93 -12.72 -10.87 2.14
C TYR A 93 -12.36 -11.09 3.60
N ARG A 94 -11.95 -10.05 4.32
CA ARG A 94 -11.59 -10.15 5.72
C ARG A 94 -12.78 -9.93 6.62
N THR A 95 -12.70 -10.50 7.81
CA THR A 95 -13.62 -10.16 8.90
C THR A 95 -13.44 -8.71 9.32
N ASP A 96 -14.48 -8.12 9.90
CA ASP A 96 -14.40 -6.77 10.45
C ASP A 96 -13.26 -6.63 11.47
N SER A 97 -13.08 -7.65 12.33
CA SER A 97 -12.05 -7.63 13.37
C SER A 97 -10.63 -7.59 12.81
N LEU A 98 -10.33 -8.39 11.79
CA LEU A 98 -9.02 -8.36 11.14
C LEU A 98 -8.81 -7.06 10.37
N PHE A 99 -9.81 -6.59 9.65
CA PHE A 99 -9.75 -5.30 8.95
C PHE A 99 -9.45 -4.15 9.91
N ILE A 100 -10.23 -4.06 11.01
CA ILE A 100 -10.04 -3.04 12.06
C ILE A 100 -8.61 -3.12 12.61
N TYR A 101 -8.17 -4.32 13.01
CA TYR A 101 -6.84 -4.51 13.56
C TYR A 101 -5.73 -4.05 12.60
N ASN A 102 -5.83 -4.42 11.32
CA ASN A 102 -4.84 -4.04 10.30
C ASN A 102 -4.78 -2.50 10.13
N VAL A 103 -5.94 -1.85 10.06
CA VAL A 103 -6.03 -0.38 9.91
C VAL A 103 -5.52 0.33 11.16
N GLU A 104 -5.98 -0.06 12.36
CA GLU A 104 -5.56 0.56 13.62
C GLU A 104 -4.06 0.41 13.87
N LEU A 105 -3.50 -0.78 13.59
CA LEU A 105 -2.07 -1.01 13.72
C LEU A 105 -1.28 -0.11 12.75
N GLY A 106 -1.74 0.02 11.50
CA GLY A 106 -1.16 0.93 10.52
C GLY A 106 -1.19 2.38 10.99
N ILE A 107 -2.34 2.87 11.45
CA ILE A 107 -2.51 4.23 11.97
C ILE A 107 -1.56 4.48 13.16
N ARG A 108 -1.50 3.54 14.11
CA ARG A 108 -0.59 3.66 15.27
C ARG A 108 0.87 3.72 14.84
N THR A 109 1.28 2.84 13.92
CA THR A 109 2.65 2.83 13.39
C THR A 109 2.99 4.16 12.71
N ILE A 110 2.10 4.66 11.85
CA ILE A 110 2.30 5.93 11.16
C ILE A 110 2.42 7.09 12.16
N LYS A 111 1.46 7.20 13.10
CA LYS A 111 1.44 8.31 14.07
C LYS A 111 2.56 8.24 15.11
N SER A 112 3.20 7.07 15.31
CA SER A 112 4.36 6.96 16.18
C SER A 112 5.67 7.41 15.53
N GLU A 113 5.76 7.36 14.20
CA GLU A 113 7.00 7.62 13.47
C GLU A 113 7.01 8.99 12.78
N PHE A 114 5.84 9.55 12.45
CA PHE A 114 5.76 10.78 11.67
C PHE A 114 4.97 11.89 12.39
N GLU A 115 5.47 13.14 12.24
CA GLU A 115 4.85 14.32 12.85
C GLU A 115 3.76 14.95 11.97
N SER A 116 3.93 14.92 10.63
CA SER A 116 2.99 15.51 9.67
C SER A 116 2.11 14.42 9.05
N VAL A 117 1.01 14.09 9.72
CA VAL A 117 0.09 13.02 9.31
C VAL A 117 -1.29 13.60 9.04
N SER A 118 -1.85 13.35 7.86
CA SER A 118 -3.25 13.66 7.53
C SER A 118 -4.17 12.50 7.88
N ASN A 119 -5.46 12.79 8.09
CA ASN A 119 -6.47 11.76 8.34
C ASN A 119 -7.10 11.21 7.05
N TYR A 120 -6.40 11.27 5.94
CA TYR A 120 -6.81 10.71 4.65
C TYR A 120 -6.28 9.28 4.52
N TYR A 121 -7.15 8.34 4.19
CA TYR A 121 -6.83 6.91 4.15
C TYR A 121 -6.82 6.38 2.71
N LEU A 122 -5.71 5.79 2.33
CA LEU A 122 -5.57 5.10 1.05
C LEU A 122 -5.67 3.58 1.27
N ALA A 123 -6.82 3.02 0.87
CA ALA A 123 -7.02 1.57 0.90
C ALA A 123 -6.10 0.86 -0.11
N PRO A 124 -5.59 -0.35 0.22
CA PRO A 124 -4.88 -1.19 -0.74
C PRO A 124 -5.68 -1.35 -2.02
N GLU A 125 -5.02 -1.15 -3.17
CA GLU A 125 -5.62 -1.20 -4.50
C GLU A 125 -6.87 -0.31 -4.69
N PHE A 126 -7.09 0.68 -3.82
CA PHE A 126 -8.30 1.49 -3.74
C PHE A 126 -9.58 0.68 -3.46
N MET A 127 -9.41 -0.53 -2.93
CA MET A 127 -10.53 -1.43 -2.66
C MET A 127 -11.09 -1.19 -1.27
N ILE A 128 -12.36 -0.80 -1.22
CA ILE A 128 -13.08 -0.58 0.04
C ILE A 128 -14.57 -0.85 -0.16
N THR A 129 -15.22 -1.44 0.83
CA THR A 129 -16.66 -1.69 0.85
C THR A 129 -17.39 -0.67 1.70
N SER A 130 -18.72 -0.52 1.50
CA SER A 130 -19.56 0.32 2.36
C SER A 130 -19.49 -0.08 3.84
N ARG A 131 -19.34 -1.38 4.13
CA ARG A 131 -19.13 -1.85 5.51
C ARG A 131 -17.81 -1.35 6.08
N GLN A 132 -16.74 -1.41 5.30
CA GLN A 132 -15.43 -0.91 5.71
C GLN A 132 -15.42 0.62 5.85
N ILE A 133 -16.13 1.35 4.98
CA ILE A 133 -16.35 2.81 5.14
C ILE A 133 -16.98 3.12 6.49
N GLU A 134 -18.01 2.38 6.89
CA GLU A 134 -18.62 2.53 8.22
C GLU A 134 -17.61 2.30 9.35
N LEU A 135 -16.74 1.30 9.22
CA LEU A 135 -15.76 0.98 10.25
C LEU A 135 -14.69 2.07 10.37
N ILE A 136 -14.12 2.52 9.26
CA ILE A 136 -13.03 3.52 9.27
C ILE A 136 -13.52 4.92 9.65
N SER A 137 -14.77 5.27 9.36
CA SER A 137 -15.34 6.56 9.80
C SER A 137 -15.34 6.70 11.32
N LYS A 138 -15.43 5.57 12.04
CA LYS A 138 -15.36 5.52 13.53
C LYS A 138 -13.94 5.61 14.06
N MET A 139 -12.93 5.50 13.21
CA MET A 139 -11.49 5.59 13.58
C MET A 139 -10.90 6.99 13.41
N GLY A 140 -11.74 7.99 13.12
CA GLY A 140 -11.29 9.36 12.88
C GLY A 140 -10.64 9.58 11.52
N ILE A 141 -10.88 8.69 10.55
CA ILE A 141 -10.51 8.88 9.16
C ILE A 141 -11.51 9.86 8.52
N GLU A 142 -10.99 10.91 7.88
CA GLU A 142 -11.81 11.99 7.32
C GLU A 142 -12.16 11.76 5.85
N ALA A 143 -11.23 11.16 5.11
CA ALA A 143 -11.43 10.93 3.68
C ALA A 143 -10.75 9.65 3.20
N ILE A 144 -11.27 9.13 2.10
CA ILE A 144 -10.69 8.01 1.34
C ILE A 144 -10.33 8.45 -0.07
N PHE A 145 -9.53 7.62 -0.75
CA PHE A 145 -9.23 7.79 -2.16
C PHE A 145 -9.88 6.69 -2.98
N ILE A 146 -10.37 7.03 -4.16
CA ILE A 146 -10.78 6.09 -5.19
C ILE A 146 -10.04 6.38 -6.49
N ASN A 147 -9.77 5.33 -7.26
CA ASN A 147 -9.18 5.44 -8.58
C ASN A 147 -10.15 4.88 -9.63
N PRO A 148 -10.80 5.73 -10.44
CA PRO A 148 -11.77 5.29 -11.45
C PRO A 148 -11.18 4.30 -12.47
N ASP A 149 -9.88 4.31 -12.72
CA ASP A 149 -9.23 3.38 -13.65
C ASP A 149 -9.19 1.93 -13.15
N ARG A 150 -9.46 1.74 -11.86
CA ARG A 150 -9.56 0.40 -11.23
C ARG A 150 -10.95 -0.23 -11.39
N TYR A 151 -11.94 0.48 -11.95
CA TYR A 151 -13.31 0.00 -12.10
C TYR A 151 -13.61 -0.40 -13.54
N GLN A 152 -14.61 -1.29 -13.72
CA GLN A 152 -15.13 -1.62 -15.04
C GLN A 152 -15.79 -0.41 -15.68
N ASN A 153 -15.82 -0.37 -17.01
CA ASN A 153 -16.25 0.83 -17.75
C ASN A 153 -17.69 1.29 -17.45
N ASP A 154 -18.60 0.39 -17.19
CA ASP A 154 -19.98 0.68 -16.81
C ASP A 154 -20.07 1.31 -15.42
N ILE A 155 -19.29 0.83 -14.47
CA ILE A 155 -19.20 1.40 -13.12
C ILE A 155 -18.44 2.73 -13.16
N LYS A 156 -17.30 2.78 -13.87
CA LYS A 156 -16.47 3.96 -14.02
C LYS A 156 -17.27 5.17 -14.47
N LYS A 157 -18.21 5.00 -15.40
CA LYS A 157 -19.09 6.07 -15.91
C LYS A 157 -20.07 6.64 -14.87
N ARG A 158 -20.30 5.91 -13.78
CA ARG A 158 -21.21 6.33 -12.70
C ARG A 158 -20.48 7.00 -11.55
N ILE A 159 -19.15 6.94 -11.51
CA ILE A 159 -18.35 7.59 -10.46
C ILE A 159 -18.37 9.10 -10.71
N ILE A 160 -18.72 9.85 -9.68
CA ILE A 160 -18.62 11.32 -9.70
C ILE A 160 -17.12 11.66 -9.83
N PRO A 161 -16.72 12.46 -10.83
CA PRO A 161 -15.29 12.74 -11.06
C PRO A 161 -14.68 13.70 -10.03
N THR A 162 -15.51 14.48 -9.34
CA THR A 162 -15.11 15.46 -8.33
C THR A 162 -15.05 14.86 -6.91
N PRO A 163 -14.40 15.50 -5.95
CA PRO A 163 -14.48 15.11 -4.55
C PRO A 163 -15.93 15.12 -4.05
N HIS A 164 -16.36 14.05 -3.37
CA HIS A 164 -17.74 13.89 -2.93
C HIS A 164 -17.86 13.10 -1.63
N ILE A 165 -19.07 13.06 -1.06
CA ILE A 165 -19.38 12.26 0.13
C ILE A 165 -19.80 10.86 -0.30
N VAL A 166 -19.29 9.83 0.34
CA VAL A 166 -19.71 8.43 0.19
C VAL A 166 -20.28 7.90 1.51
N TYR A 167 -21.11 6.86 1.40
CA TYR A 167 -21.88 6.33 2.52
C TYR A 167 -21.43 4.93 2.92
N GLY A 168 -21.39 4.70 4.23
CA GLY A 168 -21.28 3.36 4.81
C GLY A 168 -22.61 2.60 4.76
N THR A 169 -22.65 1.43 5.37
CA THR A 169 -23.85 0.58 5.45
C THR A 169 -24.92 1.12 6.41
N SER A 170 -24.51 1.86 7.43
CA SER A 170 -25.36 2.67 8.27
C SER A 170 -25.15 4.14 7.90
N GLU A 171 -25.94 5.06 8.34
CA GLU A 171 -25.90 6.49 7.95
C GLU A 171 -24.54 7.21 8.11
N SER A 172 -23.47 6.45 8.35
CA SER A 172 -22.11 6.98 8.39
C SER A 172 -21.66 7.46 7.02
N THR A 173 -20.97 8.59 7.01
CA THR A 173 -20.44 9.20 5.78
C THR A 173 -18.95 9.44 5.90
N ILE A 174 -18.26 9.45 4.76
CA ILE A 174 -16.86 9.83 4.67
C ILE A 174 -16.62 10.61 3.37
N LYS A 175 -15.68 11.55 3.42
CA LYS A 175 -15.23 12.28 2.23
C LYS A 175 -14.49 11.34 1.28
N CYS A 176 -14.63 11.56 -0.02
CA CYS A 176 -13.99 10.77 -1.05
C CYS A 176 -13.26 11.67 -2.03
N ILE A 177 -11.99 11.40 -2.25
CA ILE A 177 -11.15 12.05 -3.25
C ILE A 177 -11.01 11.13 -4.44
N VAL A 178 -11.28 11.67 -5.61
CA VAL A 178 -11.20 10.93 -6.87
C VAL A 178 -9.85 11.20 -7.54
N ILE A 179 -9.09 10.16 -7.78
CA ILE A 179 -7.82 10.24 -8.50
C ILE A 179 -8.10 10.46 -9.98
N HIS A 180 -7.39 11.40 -10.60
CA HIS A 180 -7.47 11.63 -12.02
C HIS A 180 -6.84 10.44 -12.79
N GLY A 181 -7.63 9.85 -13.66
CA GLY A 181 -7.23 8.66 -14.40
C GLY A 181 -6.01 8.88 -15.29
N ARG A 182 -5.27 7.80 -15.53
CA ARG A 182 -4.04 7.76 -16.35
C ARG A 182 -2.85 8.59 -15.82
N THR A 183 -2.96 9.19 -14.64
CA THR A 183 -1.88 10.03 -14.08
C THR A 183 -0.58 9.25 -13.94
N THR A 184 -0.64 8.04 -13.37
CA THR A 184 0.53 7.15 -13.22
C THR A 184 1.20 6.86 -14.56
N GLN A 185 0.43 6.46 -15.59
CA GLN A 185 0.98 6.15 -16.91
C GLN A 185 1.65 7.35 -17.56
N LYS A 186 1.05 8.54 -17.43
CA LYS A 186 1.59 9.77 -18.02
C LYS A 186 2.86 10.20 -17.32
N TYR A 187 2.88 10.12 -16.01
CA TYR A 187 4.08 10.39 -15.22
C TYR A 187 5.23 9.46 -15.60
N LEU A 188 4.98 8.15 -15.60
CA LEU A 188 5.98 7.14 -15.99
C LEU A 188 6.47 7.35 -17.43
N SER A 189 5.58 7.65 -18.38
CA SER A 189 5.96 7.91 -19.77
C SER A 189 6.86 9.14 -19.89
N SER A 190 6.56 10.20 -19.17
CA SER A 190 7.40 11.40 -19.12
C SER A 190 8.80 11.08 -18.59
N CYS A 191 8.91 10.33 -17.51
CA CYS A 191 10.20 9.89 -16.97
C CYS A 191 10.95 8.98 -17.96
N GLN A 192 10.28 8.00 -18.56
CA GLN A 192 10.90 7.04 -19.49
C GLN A 192 11.45 7.71 -20.74
N LEU A 193 10.76 8.72 -21.24
CA LEU A 193 11.16 9.46 -22.45
C LEU A 193 12.04 10.66 -22.14
N ASN A 194 12.32 10.95 -20.89
CA ASN A 194 13.02 12.16 -20.43
C ASN A 194 12.40 13.46 -21.03
N ASP A 195 11.07 13.51 -21.05
CA ASP A 195 10.33 14.65 -21.61
C ASP A 195 9.28 15.16 -20.62
N PRO A 196 9.61 16.18 -19.80
CA PRO A 196 8.67 16.78 -18.86
C PRO A 196 7.43 17.38 -19.54
N ASN A 197 7.51 17.77 -20.80
CA ASN A 197 6.38 18.35 -21.52
C ASN A 197 5.21 17.38 -21.69
N ILE A 198 5.47 16.07 -21.68
CA ILE A 198 4.40 15.04 -21.73
C ILE A 198 3.54 15.16 -20.47
N TRP A 199 4.17 15.32 -19.31
CA TRP A 199 3.49 15.50 -18.03
C TRP A 199 2.79 16.85 -17.95
N ASP A 200 3.51 17.93 -18.26
CA ASP A 200 2.97 19.30 -18.23
C ASP A 200 1.74 19.43 -19.11
N LYS A 201 1.83 18.98 -20.36
CA LYS A 201 0.71 19.01 -21.30
C LYS A 201 -0.46 18.19 -20.76
N PHE A 202 -0.23 16.99 -20.25
CA PHE A 202 -1.28 16.16 -19.70
C PHE A 202 -2.01 16.87 -18.55
N ILE A 203 -1.30 17.49 -17.62
CA ILE A 203 -1.88 18.23 -16.49
C ILE A 203 -2.65 19.46 -16.99
N GLN A 204 -2.11 20.21 -17.95
CA GLN A 204 -2.77 21.40 -18.49
C GLN A 204 -4.05 21.06 -19.29
N ASP A 205 -4.10 19.90 -19.94
CA ASP A 205 -5.26 19.43 -20.72
C ASP A 205 -6.41 18.89 -19.84
N LEU A 206 -6.18 18.65 -18.55
CA LEU A 206 -7.25 18.25 -17.62
C LEU A 206 -8.20 19.44 -17.37
N PRO A 207 -9.52 19.20 -17.27
CA PRO A 207 -10.49 20.28 -17.09
C PRO A 207 -10.41 20.94 -15.71
N ASP A 208 -10.00 20.20 -14.69
CA ASP A 208 -10.03 20.63 -13.31
C ASP A 208 -8.81 21.49 -12.96
N ASP A 209 -8.97 22.46 -12.04
CA ASP A 209 -7.87 23.27 -11.53
C ASP A 209 -7.17 22.62 -10.34
N LEU A 210 -7.85 21.71 -9.64
CA LEU A 210 -7.29 20.87 -8.57
C LEU A 210 -7.25 19.42 -9.06
N ILE A 211 -6.04 18.86 -9.12
CA ILE A 211 -5.77 17.58 -9.74
C ILE A 211 -5.13 16.66 -8.71
N PHE A 212 -5.73 15.50 -8.49
CA PHE A 212 -5.18 14.45 -7.63
C PHE A 212 -4.51 13.37 -8.49
N VAL A 213 -3.23 13.21 -8.32
CA VAL A 213 -2.43 12.19 -9.00
C VAL A 213 -2.02 11.09 -8.03
N TRP A 214 -1.86 9.89 -8.54
CA TRP A 214 -1.39 8.74 -7.75
C TRP A 214 -0.35 7.95 -8.53
N ARG A 215 0.64 7.44 -7.81
CA ARG A 215 1.69 6.58 -8.35
C ARG A 215 2.35 5.72 -7.28
N ASP A 216 2.97 4.63 -7.72
CA ASP A 216 3.80 3.79 -6.88
C ASP A 216 5.22 4.36 -6.78
N GLY A 217 5.67 4.63 -5.57
CA GLY A 217 7.01 5.14 -5.30
C GLY A 217 8.10 4.11 -5.61
N GLU A 218 7.79 2.83 -5.39
CA GLU A 218 8.72 1.74 -5.71
C GLU A 218 9.14 1.72 -7.17
N SER A 219 8.29 2.19 -8.08
CA SER A 219 8.59 2.24 -9.51
C SER A 219 9.86 3.02 -9.86
N PHE A 220 10.33 3.89 -8.95
CA PHE A 220 11.55 4.69 -9.15
C PHE A 220 12.73 4.17 -8.32
N LEU A 221 12.47 3.53 -7.20
CA LEU A 221 13.51 2.97 -6.33
C LEU A 221 14.00 1.60 -6.82
N LEU A 222 13.10 0.81 -7.42
CA LEU A 222 13.33 -0.60 -7.72
C LEU A 222 13.75 -0.86 -9.17
N ILE A 223 13.69 0.14 -10.04
CA ILE A 223 14.13 0.00 -11.45
C ILE A 223 15.49 0.66 -11.67
N PRO A 224 16.31 0.12 -12.56
CA PRO A 224 17.54 0.78 -12.98
C PRO A 224 17.24 2.16 -13.56
N ASP A 225 18.11 3.13 -13.27
CA ASP A 225 18.00 4.53 -13.75
C ASP A 225 16.67 5.24 -13.42
N GLY A 226 15.90 4.74 -12.45
CA GLY A 226 14.62 5.33 -12.07
C GLY A 226 14.79 6.73 -11.47
N LEU A 227 15.70 6.90 -10.50
CA LEU A 227 15.94 8.16 -9.81
C LEU A 227 16.37 9.30 -10.75
N PRO A 228 17.37 9.13 -11.63
CA PRO A 228 17.77 10.19 -12.55
C PRO A 228 16.64 10.61 -13.52
N ARG A 229 15.78 9.67 -13.91
CA ARG A 229 14.63 9.98 -14.77
C ARG A 229 13.58 10.80 -14.07
N GLU A 230 13.33 10.51 -12.80
CA GLU A 230 12.37 11.30 -11.99
C GLU A 230 12.96 12.67 -11.65
N GLU A 231 14.24 12.76 -11.33
CA GLU A 231 14.96 14.02 -11.14
C GLU A 231 14.78 14.94 -12.35
N TYR A 232 15.00 14.43 -13.56
CA TYR A 232 14.84 15.19 -14.79
C TYR A 232 13.42 15.74 -14.96
N LEU A 233 12.39 14.93 -14.64
CA LEU A 233 11.00 15.39 -14.68
C LEU A 233 10.74 16.49 -13.65
N LEU A 234 11.16 16.30 -12.40
CA LEU A 234 10.90 17.26 -11.32
C LEU A 234 11.59 18.61 -11.56
N GLN A 235 12.79 18.59 -12.14
CA GLN A 235 13.53 19.80 -12.54
C GLN A 235 12.88 20.52 -13.71
N GLY A 236 12.36 19.77 -14.68
CA GLY A 236 11.76 20.32 -15.91
C GLY A 236 10.27 20.64 -15.81
N GLU A 237 9.63 20.31 -14.67
CA GLU A 237 8.19 20.56 -14.48
C GLU A 237 7.89 22.06 -14.46
N SER A 238 6.93 22.48 -15.27
CA SER A 238 6.54 23.88 -15.47
C SER A 238 6.09 24.58 -14.18
N ASP A 239 6.42 25.88 -14.05
CA ASP A 239 5.91 26.76 -12.98
C ASP A 239 4.36 26.88 -12.96
N ASN A 240 3.71 26.45 -14.04
CA ASN A 240 2.24 26.38 -14.08
C ASN A 240 1.66 25.16 -13.31
N ILE A 241 2.52 24.31 -12.75
CA ILE A 241 2.13 23.20 -11.87
C ILE A 241 2.55 23.54 -10.44
N ASN A 242 1.55 23.82 -9.60
CA ASN A 242 1.74 24.13 -8.19
C ASN A 242 1.43 22.91 -7.34
N ARG A 243 2.45 22.20 -6.86
CA ARG A 243 2.25 21.04 -5.99
C ARG A 243 1.88 21.47 -4.56
N LYS A 244 0.84 20.88 -4.03
CA LYS A 244 0.30 21.15 -2.68
C LYS A 244 0.17 19.86 -1.88
N LYS A 245 0.22 19.98 -0.55
CA LYS A 245 -0.17 18.90 0.38
C LYS A 245 -1.67 18.92 0.60
N LEU A 246 -2.27 17.76 0.91
CA LEU A 246 -3.70 17.62 1.20
C LEU A 246 -4.14 18.54 2.35
N GLN A 247 -3.39 18.57 3.44
CA GLN A 247 -3.70 19.39 4.63
C GLN A 247 -3.75 20.91 4.34
N SER A 248 -3.12 21.36 3.25
CA SER A 248 -3.07 22.78 2.89
C SER A 248 -4.22 23.22 1.99
N LEU A 249 -5.16 22.32 1.69
CA LEU A 249 -6.25 22.56 0.76
C LEU A 249 -7.60 22.64 1.48
N ASP A 250 -8.39 23.61 1.07
CA ASP A 250 -9.82 23.63 1.35
C ASP A 250 -10.53 22.95 0.18
N ILE A 251 -10.87 21.66 0.38
CA ILE A 251 -11.50 20.83 -0.65
C ILE A 251 -13.01 20.87 -0.47
N ASN A 252 -13.72 21.35 -1.49
CA ASN A 252 -15.16 21.28 -1.53
C ASN A 252 -15.62 19.87 -1.94
N TYR A 253 -16.53 19.29 -1.16
CA TYR A 253 -17.06 17.95 -1.39
C TYR A 253 -18.53 18.03 -1.79
N GLU A 254 -18.86 17.46 -2.94
CA GLU A 254 -20.25 17.37 -3.40
C GLU A 254 -21.05 16.37 -2.56
N ASP A 255 -22.31 16.67 -2.30
CA ASP A 255 -23.23 15.71 -1.68
C ASP A 255 -23.69 14.69 -2.72
N SER A 256 -23.22 13.46 -2.59
CA SER A 256 -23.61 12.37 -3.48
C SER A 256 -25.07 11.91 -3.32
N SER A 257 -25.80 12.44 -2.33
CA SER A 257 -27.24 12.17 -2.17
C SER A 257 -28.08 12.63 -3.35
N LEU A 258 -27.56 13.57 -4.14
CA LEU A 258 -28.19 14.06 -5.39
C LEU A 258 -28.04 13.07 -6.56
N TYR A 259 -27.19 12.04 -6.41
CA TYR A 259 -26.94 11.04 -7.43
C TYR A 259 -27.62 9.70 -7.08
N ASP A 260 -27.25 8.62 -7.73
CA ASP A 260 -27.76 7.29 -7.44
C ASP A 260 -27.36 6.82 -6.04
N GLN A 261 -28.17 7.13 -5.03
CA GLN A 261 -27.90 6.80 -3.63
C GLN A 261 -27.68 5.31 -3.41
N GLN A 262 -28.36 4.45 -4.17
CA GLN A 262 -28.19 3.00 -4.02
C GLN A 262 -26.82 2.55 -4.49
N PHE A 263 -26.29 3.19 -5.52
CA PHE A 263 -24.93 2.95 -6.00
C PHE A 263 -23.91 3.36 -4.94
N TYR A 264 -24.04 4.53 -4.31
CA TYR A 264 -23.10 5.02 -3.31
C TYR A 264 -23.30 4.40 -1.93
N LYS A 265 -24.46 3.83 -1.61
CA LYS A 265 -24.71 3.02 -0.42
C LYS A 265 -24.15 1.61 -0.54
N SER A 266 -24.08 1.07 -1.75
CA SER A 266 -23.47 -0.19 -2.08
C SER A 266 -22.17 0.01 -2.86
N TYR A 267 -21.34 0.96 -2.43
CA TYR A 267 -20.17 1.40 -3.19
C TYR A 267 -19.45 0.19 -3.79
N PRO A 268 -19.26 0.19 -5.10
CA PRO A 268 -18.94 -1.07 -5.77
C PRO A 268 -17.62 -1.57 -5.29
N ILE A 269 -17.63 -2.83 -5.02
CA ILE A 269 -16.42 -3.59 -4.97
C ILE A 269 -15.75 -3.37 -6.32
N HIS A 270 -14.60 -2.77 -6.30
CA HIS A 270 -13.66 -2.71 -7.39
C HIS A 270 -13.61 -4.04 -8.16
N SER A 271 -13.22 -4.06 -9.42
CA SER A 271 -13.10 -5.30 -10.18
C SER A 271 -12.01 -6.21 -9.59
N PHE A 272 -12.34 -6.83 -8.49
CA PHE A 272 -11.55 -7.84 -7.80
C PHE A 272 -11.15 -8.99 -8.74
N THR A 273 -11.96 -9.25 -9.76
CA THR A 273 -11.64 -10.18 -10.85
C THR A 273 -10.32 -9.90 -11.54
N ALA A 274 -9.80 -8.67 -11.50
CA ALA A 274 -8.47 -8.38 -12.03
C ALA A 274 -7.35 -9.04 -11.22
N TRP A 275 -7.55 -9.23 -9.91
CA TRP A 275 -6.60 -9.84 -8.98
C TRP A 275 -6.85 -11.33 -8.76
N ILE A 276 -8.11 -11.79 -8.92
CA ILE A 276 -8.49 -13.20 -8.83
C ILE A 276 -8.81 -13.73 -10.24
N LYS A 277 -7.95 -13.46 -11.18
CA LYS A 277 -8.14 -13.97 -12.55
C LYS A 277 -8.14 -15.49 -12.66
N GLU A 278 -7.69 -16.20 -11.64
CA GLU A 278 -7.60 -17.66 -11.67
C GLU A 278 -8.10 -18.31 -10.38
N MET A 279 -8.70 -19.50 -10.51
CA MET A 279 -9.18 -20.33 -9.39
C MET A 279 -8.11 -20.61 -8.33
N LYS A 280 -6.84 -20.52 -8.68
CA LYS A 280 -5.70 -20.70 -7.77
C LYS A 280 -5.67 -19.63 -6.66
N MET A 281 -6.02 -18.38 -6.98
CA MET A 281 -6.07 -17.31 -5.99
C MET A 281 -7.25 -17.42 -5.04
N MET A 282 -8.42 -17.87 -5.53
CA MET A 282 -9.56 -18.19 -4.67
C MET A 282 -9.20 -19.25 -3.63
N TRP A 283 -8.45 -20.27 -4.04
CA TRP A 283 -7.95 -21.28 -3.12
C TRP A 283 -7.08 -20.67 -2.01
N TYR A 284 -6.17 -19.76 -2.34
CA TYR A 284 -5.34 -19.05 -1.34
C TYR A 284 -6.20 -18.21 -0.39
N VAL A 285 -7.16 -17.46 -0.93
CA VAL A 285 -8.10 -16.66 -0.13
C VAL A 285 -8.88 -17.52 0.85
N ASP A 286 -9.41 -18.66 0.38
CA ASP A 286 -10.16 -19.58 1.25
C ASP A 286 -9.28 -20.18 2.35
N ARG A 287 -8.03 -20.47 2.04
CA ARG A 287 -7.09 -21.02 3.00
C ARG A 287 -6.71 -19.99 4.07
N ILE A 288 -6.48 -18.75 3.67
CA ILE A 288 -6.23 -17.65 4.62
C ILE A 288 -7.42 -17.44 5.55
N ARG A 289 -8.68 -17.54 5.07
CA ARG A 289 -9.87 -17.39 5.91
C ARG A 289 -9.94 -18.40 7.06
N VAL A 290 -9.54 -19.65 6.84
CA VAL A 290 -9.51 -20.64 7.92
C VAL A 290 -8.49 -20.29 8.99
N ILE A 291 -7.36 -19.73 8.61
CA ILE A 291 -6.35 -19.23 9.58
C ILE A 291 -6.89 -18.00 10.32
N GLU A 292 -7.59 -17.13 9.61
CA GLU A 292 -8.21 -15.93 10.16
C GLU A 292 -9.21 -16.24 11.30
N GLU A 293 -9.89 -17.38 11.25
CA GLU A 293 -10.78 -17.83 12.34
C GLU A 293 -10.06 -17.98 13.68
N GLN A 294 -8.75 -18.22 13.65
CA GLN A 294 -7.91 -18.33 14.84
C GLN A 294 -7.25 -17.00 15.24
N PHE A 295 -7.43 -15.93 14.49
CA PHE A 295 -6.70 -14.67 14.63
C PHE A 295 -6.83 -14.06 16.03
N SER A 296 -7.99 -14.17 16.67
CA SER A 296 -8.22 -13.67 18.03
C SER A 296 -7.33 -14.34 19.09
N ASN A 297 -6.89 -15.57 18.82
CA ASN A 297 -6.07 -16.38 19.72
C ASN A 297 -4.57 -16.19 19.48
N PHE A 298 -4.20 -15.45 18.43
CA PHE A 298 -2.80 -15.21 18.08
C PHE A 298 -2.14 -14.25 19.08
N SER A 299 -0.87 -14.51 19.41
CA SER A 299 -0.02 -13.50 20.04
C SER A 299 0.18 -12.30 19.13
N GLU A 300 0.60 -11.15 19.64
CA GLU A 300 0.85 -9.95 18.82
C GLU A 300 1.89 -10.23 17.72
N PHE A 301 2.90 -11.04 18.02
CA PHE A 301 3.89 -11.47 17.04
C PHE A 301 3.25 -12.30 15.91
N GLN A 302 2.43 -13.31 16.25
CA GLN A 302 1.72 -14.14 15.27
C GLN A 302 0.76 -13.29 14.42
N LYS A 303 0.07 -12.31 15.01
CA LYS A 303 -0.79 -11.38 14.28
C LYS A 303 0.01 -10.58 13.25
N THR A 304 1.19 -10.09 13.63
CA THR A 304 2.08 -9.36 12.72
C THR A 304 2.54 -10.24 11.56
N LEU A 305 2.96 -11.47 11.82
CA LEU A 305 3.33 -12.44 10.77
C LEU A 305 2.15 -12.74 9.85
N PHE A 306 0.96 -12.93 10.42
CA PHE A 306 -0.24 -13.17 9.63
C PHE A 306 -0.59 -11.97 8.73
N LEU A 307 -0.45 -10.75 9.24
CA LEU A 307 -0.62 -9.55 8.42
C LEU A 307 0.38 -9.47 7.25
N GLN A 308 1.61 -9.91 7.45
CA GLN A 308 2.58 -9.99 6.34
C GLN A 308 2.18 -11.06 5.31
N LEU A 309 1.66 -12.19 5.77
CA LEU A 309 1.21 -13.28 4.90
C LEU A 309 0.07 -12.85 3.96
N ILE A 310 -0.83 -11.99 4.43
CA ILE A 310 -1.99 -11.52 3.64
C ILE A 310 -1.67 -10.34 2.72
N ASN A 311 -0.42 -9.91 2.62
CA ASN A 311 -0.04 -8.84 1.69
C ASN A 311 -0.40 -9.22 0.24
N SER A 312 -1.02 -8.29 -0.49
CA SER A 312 -1.50 -8.52 -1.85
C SER A 312 -0.39 -8.82 -2.86
N ASP A 313 0.82 -8.35 -2.62
CA ASP A 313 1.96 -8.64 -3.50
C ASP A 313 2.34 -10.12 -3.46
N ILE A 314 2.09 -10.79 -2.33
CA ILE A 314 2.21 -12.25 -2.25
C ILE A 314 1.15 -12.91 -3.14
N LEU A 315 -0.09 -12.41 -3.13
CA LEU A 315 -1.16 -12.90 -4.01
C LEU A 315 -0.80 -12.72 -5.48
N ALA A 316 -0.30 -11.56 -5.87
CA ALA A 316 0.14 -11.30 -7.23
C ALA A 316 1.31 -12.19 -7.68
N SER A 317 2.03 -12.75 -6.72
CA SER A 317 3.22 -13.57 -6.92
C SER A 317 2.94 -15.08 -6.85
N VAL A 318 1.74 -15.49 -6.43
CA VAL A 318 1.38 -16.93 -6.27
C VAL A 318 1.58 -17.73 -7.56
N GLU A 319 1.44 -17.12 -8.72
CA GLU A 319 1.75 -17.76 -9.99
C GLU A 319 3.26 -17.98 -10.22
N LYS A 320 4.09 -17.10 -9.64
CA LYS A 320 5.55 -17.12 -9.78
C LYS A 320 6.23 -17.90 -8.66
N ILE A 321 5.56 -17.99 -7.51
CA ILE A 321 6.01 -18.80 -6.40
C ILE A 321 5.72 -20.26 -6.77
N SER A 322 6.74 -21.05 -6.89
CA SER A 322 6.88 -22.47 -7.16
C SER A 322 5.63 -23.33 -6.88
N PRO A 323 5.45 -24.45 -7.61
CA PRO A 323 4.39 -25.47 -7.39
C PRO A 323 4.26 -25.98 -5.94
N ILE A 324 5.12 -25.61 -5.03
CA ILE A 324 5.13 -25.96 -3.62
C ILE A 324 3.92 -25.39 -2.85
N ILE A 325 3.38 -24.25 -3.24
CA ILE A 325 2.16 -23.63 -2.63
C ILE A 325 0.90 -24.48 -2.82
N LYS A 326 0.97 -25.59 -3.53
CA LYS A 326 -0.14 -26.51 -3.71
C LYS A 326 -0.56 -27.30 -2.45
N LEU A 327 0.17 -27.16 -1.36
CA LEU A 327 -0.04 -27.93 -0.14
C LEU A 327 -0.73 -27.08 0.92
N ASN A 328 -1.68 -27.61 1.57
CA ASN A 328 -2.62 -27.15 2.61
C ASN A 328 -2.24 -25.82 3.33
N ILE A 329 -3.16 -25.24 4.10
CA ILE A 329 -3.04 -23.92 4.79
C ILE A 329 -1.73 -23.78 5.57
N LYS A 330 -1.31 -24.86 6.18
CA LYS A 330 -0.07 -24.93 6.93
C LYS A 330 1.12 -24.82 6.01
N GLY A 331 1.07 -25.50 4.85
CA GLY A 331 2.05 -25.36 3.81
C GLY A 331 2.25 -23.93 3.32
N VAL A 332 1.20 -23.12 3.23
CA VAL A 332 1.32 -21.70 2.82
C VAL A 332 2.09 -20.89 3.86
N ILE A 333 1.78 -21.04 5.13
CA ILE A 333 2.52 -20.35 6.21
C ILE A 333 3.96 -20.88 6.29
N GLU A 334 4.15 -22.17 6.18
CA GLU A 334 5.45 -22.82 6.19
C GLU A 334 6.30 -22.36 5.00
N ASP A 335 5.73 -22.33 3.81
CA ASP A 335 6.43 -21.84 2.61
C ASP A 335 6.76 -20.35 2.71
N PHE A 336 5.89 -19.56 3.30
CA PHE A 336 6.14 -18.15 3.56
C PHE A 336 7.28 -17.95 4.57
N ILE A 337 7.32 -18.74 5.61
CA ILE A 337 8.40 -18.74 6.60
C ILE A 337 9.73 -19.11 5.93
N ILE A 338 9.76 -20.18 5.12
CA ILE A 338 10.94 -20.58 4.36
C ILE A 338 11.38 -19.45 3.43
N TYR A 339 10.47 -18.89 2.69
CA TYR A 339 10.73 -17.80 1.76
C TYR A 339 11.38 -16.60 2.47
N ARG A 340 10.90 -16.22 3.65
CA ARG A 340 11.51 -15.15 4.44
C ARG A 340 12.88 -15.53 4.99
N SER A 341 13.07 -16.73 5.49
CA SER A 341 14.36 -17.19 6.00
C SER A 341 15.44 -17.24 4.92
N GLU A 342 15.10 -17.67 3.71
CA GLU A 342 16.00 -17.65 2.54
C GLU A 342 16.43 -16.24 2.14
N ARG A 343 15.72 -15.21 2.61
CA ARG A 343 16.01 -13.80 2.32
C ARG A 343 16.62 -13.02 3.47
N GLY A 344 17.15 -13.72 4.46
CA GLY A 344 17.94 -13.10 5.54
C GLY A 344 17.14 -12.53 6.71
N PHE A 345 15.88 -12.94 6.87
CA PHE A 345 15.14 -12.65 8.11
C PHE A 345 15.52 -13.63 9.19
N GLU A 346 15.84 -13.12 10.38
CA GLU A 346 16.33 -13.90 11.51
C GLU A 346 15.36 -15.04 11.89
N GLY A 347 15.85 -16.28 11.89
CA GLY A 347 15.02 -17.48 12.05
C GLY A 347 14.36 -17.64 13.41
N GLU A 348 14.83 -16.94 14.44
CA GLU A 348 14.26 -17.01 15.79
C GLU A 348 12.82 -16.52 15.83
N ASP A 349 12.46 -15.52 15.02
CA ASP A 349 11.12 -14.95 14.95
C ASP A 349 10.07 -15.94 14.41
N TYR A 350 10.48 -16.94 13.63
CA TYR A 350 9.60 -17.93 13.00
C TYR A 350 9.43 -19.19 13.83
N LEU A 351 10.43 -19.53 14.62
CA LEU A 351 10.38 -20.69 15.51
C LEU A 351 9.26 -20.54 16.55
N GLN A 352 8.96 -19.32 16.99
CA GLN A 352 7.85 -19.05 17.91
C GLN A 352 6.48 -19.38 17.32
N LEU A 353 6.27 -19.12 16.03
CA LEU A 353 5.02 -19.50 15.34
C LEU A 353 4.92 -21.02 15.20
N ILE A 354 6.04 -21.66 14.89
CA ILE A 354 6.14 -23.12 14.75
C ILE A 354 5.96 -23.82 16.11
N ASP A 355 6.31 -23.15 17.20
CA ASP A 355 6.19 -23.69 18.56
C ASP A 355 4.77 -23.55 19.14
N ASP A 356 3.83 -22.88 18.46
CA ASP A 356 2.43 -22.85 18.88
C ASP A 356 1.85 -24.27 18.90
N PRO A 357 1.31 -24.74 20.05
CA PRO A 357 0.72 -26.09 20.15
C PRO A 357 -0.44 -26.35 19.17
N ASN A 358 -1.19 -25.30 18.84
CA ASN A 358 -2.31 -25.40 17.87
C ASN A 358 -1.78 -25.53 16.44
N PHE A 359 -0.62 -24.97 16.17
CA PHE A 359 0.06 -25.08 14.89
C PHE A 359 0.79 -26.42 14.75
N ARG A 360 1.40 -26.93 15.85
CA ARG A 360 2.17 -28.18 15.88
C ARG A 360 1.35 -29.44 15.61
N ASN A 361 0.17 -29.54 16.20
CA ASN A 361 -0.55 -30.81 16.25
C ASN A 361 -1.00 -31.34 14.89
N ASP A 362 -1.21 -30.44 13.95
CA ASP A 362 -1.71 -30.82 12.63
C ASP A 362 -0.65 -30.76 11.49
N SER A 363 0.55 -30.20 11.71
CA SER A 363 1.59 -29.96 10.69
C SER A 363 2.90 -30.67 10.93
N ALA A 364 2.94 -31.62 11.88
CA ALA A 364 4.16 -32.26 12.35
C ALA A 364 5.17 -32.76 11.26
N PRO A 365 4.74 -33.35 10.11
CA PRO A 365 5.70 -33.77 9.08
C PRO A 365 6.34 -32.59 8.33
N HIS A 366 5.61 -31.48 8.14
CA HIS A 366 6.09 -30.31 7.42
C HIS A 366 6.98 -29.43 8.28
N ILE A 367 6.64 -29.28 9.57
CA ILE A 367 7.47 -28.58 10.56
C ILE A 367 8.84 -29.22 10.66
N LYS A 368 8.93 -30.55 10.67
CA LYS A 368 10.24 -31.25 10.70
C LYS A 368 11.09 -30.94 9.47
N LYS A 369 10.46 -30.80 8.29
CA LYS A 369 11.18 -30.39 7.06
C LYS A 369 11.63 -28.94 7.12
N LEU A 370 10.81 -28.05 7.69
CA LEU A 370 11.14 -26.65 7.93
C LEU A 370 12.33 -26.48 8.87
N ILE A 371 12.28 -27.15 10.02
CA ILE A 371 13.38 -27.14 10.99
C ILE A 371 14.67 -27.66 10.35
N ALA A 372 14.59 -28.79 9.66
CA ALA A 372 15.77 -29.39 8.99
C ALA A 372 16.33 -28.46 7.89
N ARG A 373 15.47 -27.74 7.17
CA ARG A 373 15.89 -26.77 6.14
C ARG A 373 16.46 -25.50 6.76
N HIS A 374 15.85 -25.01 7.84
CA HIS A 374 16.39 -23.88 8.61
C HIS A 374 17.77 -24.20 9.20
N GLU A 375 17.92 -25.37 9.84
CA GLU A 375 19.21 -25.85 10.35
C GLU A 375 20.26 -25.98 9.23
N TYR A 376 19.85 -26.43 8.05
CA TYR A 376 20.72 -26.49 6.88
C TYR A 376 21.18 -25.11 6.42
N LEU A 377 20.25 -24.15 6.31
CA LEU A 377 20.54 -22.77 5.86
C LEU A 377 21.40 -21.99 6.88
N THR A 378 21.14 -22.16 8.18
CA THR A 378 21.95 -21.56 9.24
C THR A 378 23.34 -22.18 9.37
N SER A 379 23.54 -23.43 8.96
CA SER A 379 24.84 -24.07 8.93
C SER A 379 25.72 -23.66 7.75
N MET A 380 25.16 -22.95 6.77
CA MET A 380 25.90 -22.44 5.58
C MET A 380 26.45 -21.01 5.79
N HIS A 381 26.08 -20.35 6.88
CA HIS A 381 26.59 -19.06 7.32
C HIS A 381 27.43 -19.20 8.59
#